data_1348d9c6d92fc5dd402634475c6149ad
#
_entry.id   1348d9c6d92fc5dd402634475c6149ad
#
_cell.length_a   1.000
_cell.length_b   1.000
_cell.length_c   1.000
_cell.angle_alpha   90.00
_cell.angle_beta   90.00
_cell.angle_gamma   90.00
#
_symmetry.space_group_name_H-M   'P 1'
#
loop_
_entity.id
_entity.type
_entity.pdbx_description
1 polymer ?
#
loop_
_entity_poly.entity_id
_entity_poly.type
_entity_poly.pdbx_seq_one_letter_code
_entity_poly.pdbx_strand_id
1 'polypeptide(L)'
;MDQILQLAAENRQRALRLIEELQLFEAWRSAGATPHPVGSLRSGLLMKHLDIDLHVYSPAPLRIEESFAAVARIARHPGVRAVEYANRLDAEDNCLEWHVQYADKRGALWQIDMIHLPEGSPWEGYFERVADRIAAALTDETRRAILQLKYETPDTERIPGIAYCMAVLLDGVRTYGEFSAWRKRHPLTGIVEWMP
;
A
#
# COMPACT_ATOMS: atom_id res chain seq x y z
N MET A 1 10.91 -1.86 -24.93
CA MET A 1 10.11 -2.18 -23.72
C MET A 1 9.40 -0.89 -23.33
N ASP A 2 8.14 -0.93 -22.94
CA ASP A 2 7.38 0.27 -22.51
C ASP A 2 8.01 0.83 -21.23
N GLN A 3 8.39 2.09 -21.24
CA GLN A 3 9.09 2.76 -20.11
C GLN A 3 8.24 2.76 -18.83
N ILE A 4 6.93 2.86 -18.96
CA ILE A 4 5.99 2.84 -17.81
C ILE A 4 5.99 1.47 -17.14
N LEU A 5 5.89 0.40 -17.94
CA LEU A 5 5.92 -0.97 -17.42
C LEU A 5 7.28 -1.31 -16.80
N GLN A 6 8.37 -0.84 -17.43
CA GLN A 6 9.72 -1.03 -16.90
C GLN A 6 9.89 -0.33 -15.55
N LEU A 7 9.49 0.94 -15.44
CA LEU A 7 9.58 1.70 -14.18
C LEU A 7 8.79 1.02 -13.06
N ALA A 8 7.56 0.57 -13.34
CA ALA A 8 6.75 -0.15 -12.38
C ALA A 8 7.42 -1.45 -11.89
N ALA A 9 7.99 -2.23 -12.82
CA ALA A 9 8.70 -3.46 -12.50
C ALA A 9 9.95 -3.18 -11.64
N GLU A 10 10.74 -2.15 -11.99
CA GLU A 10 11.92 -1.74 -11.22
C GLU A 10 11.54 -1.29 -9.80
N ASN A 11 10.51 -0.47 -9.65
CA ASN A 11 10.05 -0.01 -8.34
C ASN A 11 9.52 -1.16 -7.49
N ARG A 12 8.79 -2.10 -8.09
CA ARG A 12 8.35 -3.31 -7.39
C ARG A 12 9.54 -4.13 -6.86
N GLN A 13 10.58 -4.31 -7.69
CA GLN A 13 11.79 -5.02 -7.26
C GLN A 13 12.54 -4.28 -6.15
N ARG A 14 12.56 -2.93 -6.20
CA ARG A 14 13.14 -2.11 -5.13
C ARG A 14 12.36 -2.28 -3.83
N ALA A 15 11.03 -2.25 -3.87
CA ALA A 15 10.17 -2.46 -2.70
C ALA A 15 10.42 -3.82 -2.05
N LEU A 16 10.50 -4.90 -2.84
CA LEU A 16 10.77 -6.24 -2.32
C LEU A 16 12.16 -6.32 -1.64
N ARG A 17 13.19 -5.74 -2.26
CA ARG A 17 14.52 -5.66 -1.61
C ARG A 17 14.50 -4.84 -0.32
N LEU A 18 13.70 -3.78 -0.29
CA LEU A 18 13.58 -2.94 0.91
C LEU A 18 12.89 -3.68 2.06
N ILE A 19 11.86 -4.49 1.78
CA ILE A 19 11.22 -5.36 2.78
C ILE A 19 12.26 -6.30 3.41
N GLU A 20 13.14 -6.87 2.60
CA GLU A 20 14.23 -7.75 3.07
C GLU A 20 15.30 -6.97 3.84
N GLU A 21 15.78 -5.84 3.30
CA GLU A 21 16.82 -5.00 3.92
C GLU A 21 16.40 -4.50 5.31
N LEU A 22 15.17 -4.03 5.45
CA LEU A 22 14.59 -3.56 6.70
C LEU A 22 14.09 -4.70 7.60
N GLN A 23 14.13 -5.94 7.13
CA GLN A 23 13.59 -7.10 7.83
C GLN A 23 12.14 -6.89 8.31
N LEU A 24 11.31 -6.24 7.47
CA LEU A 24 9.96 -5.84 7.88
C LEU A 24 9.13 -7.02 8.36
N PHE A 25 9.17 -8.13 7.63
CA PHE A 25 8.41 -9.33 7.98
C PHE A 25 8.94 -10.00 9.25
N GLU A 26 10.27 -10.04 9.41
CA GLU A 26 10.89 -10.64 10.58
C GLU A 26 10.62 -9.81 11.85
N ALA A 27 10.63 -8.49 11.73
CA ALA A 27 10.29 -7.59 12.84
C ALA A 27 8.90 -7.89 13.40
N TRP A 28 7.90 -8.04 12.53
CA TRP A 28 6.53 -8.38 12.94
C TRP A 28 6.38 -9.81 13.42
N ARG A 29 6.96 -10.79 12.72
CA ARG A 29 6.92 -12.20 13.14
C ARG A 29 7.52 -12.41 14.53
N SER A 30 8.62 -11.71 14.84
CA SER A 30 9.24 -11.79 16.16
C SER A 30 8.40 -11.17 17.28
N ALA A 31 7.41 -10.35 16.92
CA ALA A 31 6.39 -9.80 17.83
C ALA A 31 5.08 -10.63 17.83
N GLY A 32 5.09 -11.82 17.23
CA GLY A 32 3.91 -12.71 17.20
C GLY A 32 2.85 -12.32 16.17
N ALA A 33 3.21 -11.49 15.18
CA ALA A 33 2.28 -11.01 14.17
C ALA A 33 2.67 -11.44 12.75
N THR A 34 1.69 -11.58 11.86
CA THR A 34 1.89 -12.04 10.48
C THR A 34 1.66 -10.89 9.49
N PRO A 35 2.73 -10.37 8.84
CA PRO A 35 2.61 -9.30 7.86
C PRO A 35 2.28 -9.82 6.46
N HIS A 36 1.40 -9.11 5.76
CA HIS A 36 0.98 -9.37 4.39
C HIS A 36 1.07 -8.11 3.54
N PRO A 37 1.74 -8.14 2.37
CA PRO A 37 1.67 -7.05 1.42
C PRO A 37 0.24 -6.88 0.91
N VAL A 38 -0.19 -5.63 0.75
CA VAL A 38 -1.46 -5.24 0.15
C VAL A 38 -1.25 -4.17 -0.91
N GLY A 39 -2.31 -3.55 -1.39
CA GLY A 39 -2.24 -2.37 -2.25
C GLY A 39 -1.48 -2.55 -3.56
N SER A 40 -0.76 -1.51 -3.93
CA SER A 40 -0.05 -1.40 -5.22
C SER A 40 1.11 -2.38 -5.37
N LEU A 41 1.79 -2.71 -4.28
CA LEU A 41 2.87 -3.68 -4.30
C LEU A 41 2.36 -5.09 -4.64
N ARG A 42 1.26 -5.53 -4.00
CA ARG A 42 0.68 -6.85 -4.22
C ARG A 42 0.02 -6.97 -5.60
N SER A 43 -0.74 -5.96 -6.02
CA SER A 43 -1.39 -5.96 -7.34
C SER A 43 -0.44 -5.73 -8.52
N GLY A 44 0.84 -5.38 -8.26
CA GLY A 44 1.82 -5.10 -9.32
C GLY A 44 1.60 -3.74 -10.01
N LEU A 45 1.00 -2.79 -9.31
CA LEU A 45 0.69 -1.45 -9.80
C LEU A 45 1.48 -0.33 -9.08
N LEU A 46 2.62 -0.69 -8.47
CA LEU A 46 3.51 0.29 -7.84
C LEU A 46 4.16 1.17 -8.91
N MET A 47 4.04 2.50 -8.74
CA MET A 47 4.55 3.49 -9.68
C MET A 47 5.49 4.47 -8.96
N LYS A 48 5.44 5.77 -9.27
CA LYS A 48 6.37 6.79 -8.78
C LYS A 48 6.16 7.18 -7.31
N HIS A 49 4.96 7.00 -6.77
CA HIS A 49 4.77 7.06 -5.33
C HIS A 49 5.28 5.74 -4.75
N LEU A 50 6.36 5.83 -4.00
CA LEU A 50 7.10 4.67 -3.49
C LEU A 50 6.51 4.24 -2.15
N ASP A 51 5.36 3.56 -2.22
CA ASP A 51 4.60 3.14 -1.06
C ASP A 51 4.69 1.61 -0.89
N ILE A 52 4.93 1.16 0.34
CA ILE A 52 4.85 -0.24 0.75
C ILE A 52 3.72 -0.34 1.77
N ASP A 53 2.63 -0.98 1.38
CA ASP A 53 1.47 -1.19 2.23
C ASP A 53 1.47 -2.60 2.79
N LEU A 54 1.39 -2.75 4.11
CA LEU A 54 1.29 -4.02 4.80
C LEU A 54 0.07 -4.02 5.71
N HIS A 55 -0.69 -5.10 5.68
CA HIS A 55 -1.57 -5.49 6.77
C HIS A 55 -0.86 -6.50 7.65
N VAL A 56 -0.98 -6.33 8.94
CA VAL A 56 -0.31 -7.17 9.94
C VAL A 56 -1.38 -7.73 10.87
N TYR A 57 -1.39 -9.03 11.08
CA TYR A 57 -2.40 -9.69 11.91
C TYR A 57 -1.76 -10.35 13.11
N SER A 58 -2.38 -10.20 14.28
CA SER A 58 -2.04 -10.92 15.49
C SER A 58 -3.29 -11.28 16.30
N PRO A 59 -3.22 -12.26 17.23
CA PRO A 59 -4.36 -12.63 18.07
C PRO A 59 -4.97 -11.44 18.81
N ALA A 60 -6.29 -11.41 18.91
CA ALA A 60 -7.02 -10.43 19.70
C ALA A 60 -6.91 -10.71 21.21
N PRO A 61 -6.87 -9.68 22.09
CA PRO A 61 -6.77 -8.24 21.76
C PRO A 61 -5.36 -7.84 21.32
N LEU A 62 -5.28 -6.82 20.47
CA LEU A 62 -3.96 -6.29 20.04
C LEU A 62 -3.15 -5.82 21.24
N ARG A 63 -1.87 -6.18 21.26
CA ARG A 63 -0.93 -5.74 22.30
C ARG A 63 -0.08 -4.60 21.77
N ILE A 64 -0.30 -3.42 22.33
CA ILE A 64 0.36 -2.18 21.89
C ILE A 64 1.88 -2.32 22.03
N GLU A 65 2.37 -2.89 23.15
CA GLU A 65 3.79 -3.07 23.42
C GLU A 65 4.48 -3.95 22.37
N GLU A 66 3.83 -5.00 21.90
CA GLU A 66 4.35 -5.90 20.86
C GLU A 66 4.43 -5.18 19.51
N SER A 67 3.40 -4.37 19.19
CA SER A 67 3.38 -3.53 18.00
C SER A 67 4.52 -2.51 18.02
N PHE A 68 4.73 -1.82 19.15
CA PHE A 68 5.86 -0.90 19.33
C PHE A 68 7.21 -1.63 19.24
N ALA A 69 7.33 -2.83 19.79
CA ALA A 69 8.57 -3.61 19.74
C ALA A 69 8.96 -3.98 18.30
N ALA A 70 7.99 -4.35 17.46
CA ALA A 70 8.23 -4.63 16.04
C ALA A 70 8.72 -3.37 15.31
N VAL A 71 8.00 -2.25 15.46
CA VAL A 71 8.37 -0.99 14.79
C VAL A 71 9.67 -0.39 15.32
N ALA A 72 9.98 -0.54 16.61
CA ALA A 72 11.26 -0.12 17.17
C ALA A 72 12.46 -0.85 16.54
N ARG A 73 12.31 -2.11 16.11
CA ARG A 73 13.34 -2.83 15.35
C ARG A 73 13.56 -2.21 13.99
N ILE A 74 12.48 -1.89 13.28
CA ILE A 74 12.52 -1.22 11.97
C ILE A 74 13.15 0.16 12.09
N ALA A 75 12.76 0.93 13.10
CA ALA A 75 13.21 2.29 13.34
C ALA A 75 14.73 2.42 13.63
N ARG A 76 15.39 1.34 14.02
CA ARG A 76 16.86 1.31 14.22
C ARG A 76 17.64 1.43 12.92
N HIS A 77 17.00 1.17 11.78
CA HIS A 77 17.69 1.28 10.50
C HIS A 77 18.04 2.74 10.17
N PRO A 78 19.30 3.04 9.82
CA PRO A 78 19.78 4.42 9.67
C PRO A 78 19.09 5.21 8.56
N GLY A 79 18.40 4.53 7.62
CA GLY A 79 17.59 5.17 6.58
C GLY A 79 16.22 5.65 7.05
N VAL A 80 15.72 5.20 8.20
CA VAL A 80 14.44 5.65 8.76
C VAL A 80 14.54 7.11 9.19
N ARG A 81 13.61 7.94 8.74
CA ARG A 81 13.57 9.39 8.97
C ARG A 81 12.47 9.81 9.93
N ALA A 82 11.33 9.14 9.87
CA ALA A 82 10.20 9.40 10.75
C ALA A 82 9.40 8.11 10.97
N VAL A 83 8.76 8.04 12.12
CA VAL A 83 7.76 7.01 12.46
C VAL A 83 6.59 7.74 13.07
N GLU A 84 5.41 7.54 12.52
CA GLU A 84 4.16 8.04 13.02
C GLU A 84 3.29 6.88 13.50
N TYR A 85 2.58 7.09 14.59
CA TYR A 85 1.70 6.11 15.21
C TYR A 85 0.31 6.71 15.43
N ALA A 86 -0.73 5.96 15.09
CA ALA A 86 -2.08 6.27 15.49
C ALA A 86 -2.74 5.06 16.15
N ASN A 87 -3.35 5.28 17.31
CA ASN A 87 -4.18 4.29 17.98
C ASN A 87 -5.64 4.48 17.50
N ARG A 88 -6.17 3.47 16.80
CA ARG A 88 -7.52 3.41 16.27
C ARG A 88 -8.33 2.26 16.87
N LEU A 89 -7.94 1.75 18.03
CA LEU A 89 -8.62 0.60 18.65
C LEU A 89 -10.08 0.89 19.00
N ASP A 90 -10.41 2.17 19.22
CA ASP A 90 -11.78 2.61 19.49
C ASP A 90 -12.53 3.08 18.23
N ALA A 91 -11.90 3.01 17.05
CA ALA A 91 -12.51 3.35 15.77
C ALA A 91 -13.14 2.12 15.10
N GLU A 92 -13.87 2.32 14.01
CA GLU A 92 -14.57 1.27 13.25
C GLU A 92 -13.62 0.18 12.73
N ASP A 93 -12.41 0.59 12.32
CA ASP A 93 -11.37 -0.28 11.77
C ASP A 93 -10.58 -1.04 12.85
N ASN A 94 -10.67 -0.64 14.13
CA ASN A 94 -10.08 -1.30 15.30
C ASN A 94 -8.65 -1.76 15.05
N CYS A 95 -7.75 -0.82 14.78
CA CYS A 95 -6.37 -1.10 14.39
C CYS A 95 -5.35 -0.21 15.08
N LEU A 96 -4.08 -0.54 14.89
CA LEU A 96 -2.93 0.34 15.17
C LEU A 96 -2.27 0.70 13.84
N GLU A 97 -2.17 1.99 13.54
CA GLU A 97 -1.56 2.48 12.29
C GLU A 97 -0.13 2.92 12.52
N TRP A 98 0.74 2.55 11.60
CA TRP A 98 2.14 2.93 11.57
C TRP A 98 2.53 3.44 10.20
N HIS A 99 3.13 4.61 10.15
CA HIS A 99 3.66 5.21 8.94
C HIS A 99 5.15 5.48 9.12
N VAL A 100 5.97 4.83 8.31
CA VAL A 100 7.43 4.94 8.39
C VAL A 100 7.96 5.60 7.13
N GLN A 101 8.70 6.70 7.28
CA GLN A 101 9.42 7.32 6.19
C GLN A 101 10.85 6.79 6.15
N TYR A 102 11.25 6.26 5.01
CA TYR A 102 12.56 5.68 4.79
C TYR A 102 13.26 6.30 3.57
N ALA A 103 14.48 6.78 3.74
CA ALA A 103 15.34 7.23 2.64
C ALA A 103 16.26 6.07 2.22
N ASP A 104 16.12 5.60 0.99
CA ASP A 104 16.99 4.55 0.46
C ASP A 104 18.40 5.08 0.10
N LYS A 105 19.31 4.17 -0.23
CA LYS A 105 20.70 4.48 -0.62
C LYS A 105 20.84 5.37 -1.85
N ARG A 106 19.75 5.52 -2.63
CA ARG A 106 19.70 6.41 -3.80
C ARG A 106 19.08 7.78 -3.47
N GLY A 107 18.71 8.00 -2.20
CA GLY A 107 18.05 9.22 -1.74
C GLY A 107 16.56 9.28 -2.04
N ALA A 108 15.95 8.21 -2.56
CA ALA A 108 14.50 8.16 -2.76
C ALA A 108 13.79 7.93 -1.42
N LEU A 109 12.72 8.69 -1.20
CA LEU A 109 11.91 8.58 0.01
C LEU A 109 10.78 7.57 -0.21
N TRP A 110 10.72 6.58 0.66
CA TRP A 110 9.69 5.55 0.71
C TRP A 110 8.74 5.82 1.86
N GLN A 111 7.46 5.59 1.62
CA GLN A 111 6.45 5.47 2.66
C GLN A 111 6.19 3.99 2.92
N ILE A 112 6.20 3.57 4.19
CA ILE A 112 5.87 2.21 4.59
C ILE A 112 4.71 2.31 5.55
N ASP A 113 3.54 1.87 5.10
CA ASP A 113 2.30 1.90 5.85
C ASP A 113 1.99 0.50 6.36
N MET A 114 1.85 0.37 7.67
CA MET A 114 1.60 -0.91 8.32
C MET A 114 0.37 -0.77 9.21
N ILE A 115 -0.70 -1.46 8.85
CA ILE A 115 -1.95 -1.49 9.60
C ILE A 115 -2.01 -2.80 10.38
N HIS A 116 -1.89 -2.69 11.70
CA HIS A 116 -1.92 -3.84 12.60
C HIS A 116 -3.35 -4.08 13.08
N LEU A 117 -3.91 -5.20 12.68
CA LEU A 117 -5.30 -5.61 12.84
C LEU A 117 -5.40 -6.88 13.71
N PRO A 118 -6.46 -7.04 14.52
CA PRO A 118 -6.69 -8.29 15.19
C PRO A 118 -7.13 -9.39 14.20
N GLU A 119 -6.66 -10.62 14.42
CA GLU A 119 -7.21 -11.80 13.77
C GLU A 119 -8.71 -11.90 14.04
N GLY A 120 -9.48 -12.36 13.06
CA GLY A 120 -10.93 -12.41 13.11
C GLY A 120 -11.61 -11.07 12.84
N SER A 121 -10.87 -9.99 12.55
CA SER A 121 -11.48 -8.72 12.15
C SER A 121 -12.18 -8.81 10.78
N PRO A 122 -13.19 -7.96 10.51
CA PRO A 122 -13.83 -7.93 9.19
C PRO A 122 -12.84 -7.67 8.02
N TRP A 123 -11.71 -7.06 8.33
CA TRP A 123 -10.68 -6.69 7.36
C TRP A 123 -9.60 -7.75 7.16
N GLU A 124 -9.61 -8.84 7.94
CA GLU A 124 -8.62 -9.91 7.78
C GLU A 124 -8.69 -10.54 6.39
N GLY A 125 -7.58 -10.42 5.66
CA GLY A 125 -7.45 -10.90 4.29
C GLY A 125 -8.30 -10.18 3.25
N TYR A 126 -9.09 -9.15 3.62
CA TYR A 126 -9.94 -8.44 2.68
C TYR A 126 -9.12 -7.69 1.62
N PHE A 127 -8.16 -6.87 2.04
CA PHE A 127 -7.37 -6.05 1.13
C PHE A 127 -6.35 -6.86 0.32
N GLU A 128 -5.91 -8.00 0.85
CA GLU A 128 -5.15 -9.00 0.10
C GLU A 128 -5.99 -9.54 -1.07
N ARG A 129 -7.24 -9.94 -0.80
CA ARG A 129 -8.16 -10.41 -1.84
C ARG A 129 -8.48 -9.32 -2.86
N VAL A 130 -8.69 -8.08 -2.43
CA VAL A 130 -8.88 -6.93 -3.35
C VAL A 130 -7.68 -6.80 -4.30
N ALA A 131 -6.45 -6.80 -3.76
CA ALA A 131 -5.25 -6.68 -4.58
C ALA A 131 -5.08 -7.86 -5.56
N ASP A 132 -5.36 -9.09 -5.10
CA ASP A 132 -5.29 -10.31 -5.93
C ASP A 132 -6.35 -10.30 -7.04
N ARG A 133 -7.59 -9.86 -6.73
CA ARG A 133 -8.66 -9.73 -7.73
C ARG A 133 -8.35 -8.65 -8.75
N ILE A 134 -7.83 -7.51 -8.32
CA ILE A 134 -7.35 -6.48 -9.24
C ILE A 134 -6.27 -7.06 -10.15
N ALA A 135 -5.24 -7.72 -9.60
CA ALA A 135 -4.17 -8.32 -10.39
C ALA A 135 -4.69 -9.32 -11.42
N ALA A 136 -5.69 -10.13 -11.06
CA ALA A 136 -6.31 -11.13 -11.94
C ALA A 136 -7.19 -10.50 -13.04
N ALA A 137 -7.82 -9.35 -12.77
CA ALA A 137 -8.66 -8.63 -13.74
C ALA A 137 -7.86 -7.78 -14.74
N LEU A 138 -6.55 -7.56 -14.50
CA LEU A 138 -5.72 -6.74 -15.39
C LEU A 138 -5.39 -7.47 -16.69
N THR A 139 -5.63 -6.79 -17.80
CA THR A 139 -4.98 -7.05 -19.09
C THR A 139 -3.71 -6.19 -19.23
N ASP A 140 -2.88 -6.44 -20.22
CA ASP A 140 -1.71 -5.59 -20.51
C ASP A 140 -2.13 -4.14 -20.78
N GLU A 141 -3.25 -3.95 -21.50
CA GLU A 141 -3.81 -2.62 -21.79
C GLU A 141 -4.25 -1.89 -20.53
N THR A 142 -5.09 -2.52 -19.68
CA THR A 142 -5.62 -1.88 -18.47
C THR A 142 -4.54 -1.66 -17.43
N ARG A 143 -3.58 -2.58 -17.30
CA ARG A 143 -2.37 -2.39 -16.46
C ARG A 143 -1.60 -1.15 -16.91
N ARG A 144 -1.31 -1.04 -18.21
CA ARG A 144 -0.61 0.10 -18.76
C ARG A 144 -1.37 1.39 -18.52
N ALA A 145 -2.68 1.41 -18.73
CA ALA A 145 -3.52 2.58 -18.50
C ALA A 145 -3.47 3.04 -17.03
N ILE A 146 -3.64 2.14 -16.07
CA ILE A 146 -3.55 2.47 -14.64
C ILE A 146 -2.18 3.04 -14.29
N LEU A 147 -1.10 2.41 -14.75
CA LEU A 147 0.25 2.86 -14.48
C LEU A 147 0.54 4.21 -15.10
N GLN A 148 0.04 4.47 -16.31
CA GLN A 148 0.14 5.76 -17.00
C GLN A 148 -0.57 6.86 -16.21
N LEU A 149 -1.81 6.63 -15.77
CA LEU A 149 -2.57 7.58 -14.95
C LEU A 149 -1.84 7.90 -13.64
N LYS A 150 -1.30 6.88 -12.97
CA LYS A 150 -0.49 7.07 -11.74
C LYS A 150 0.78 7.87 -12.01
N TYR A 151 1.42 7.66 -13.17
CA TYR A 151 2.61 8.41 -13.58
C TYR A 151 2.30 9.87 -13.87
N GLU A 152 1.19 10.17 -14.54
CA GLU A 152 0.75 11.51 -14.90
C GLU A 152 0.18 12.31 -13.72
N THR A 153 -0.25 11.64 -12.65
CA THR A 153 -0.76 12.31 -11.45
C THR A 153 0.33 13.20 -10.84
N PRO A 154 0.06 14.47 -10.58
CA PRO A 154 1.01 15.37 -9.92
C PRO A 154 1.46 14.84 -8.56
N ASP A 155 2.74 15.02 -8.21
CA ASP A 155 3.30 14.55 -6.93
C ASP A 155 2.67 15.23 -5.71
N THR A 156 2.01 16.37 -5.92
CA THR A 156 1.25 17.11 -4.91
C THR A 156 -0.12 16.51 -4.60
N GLU A 157 -0.59 15.57 -5.45
CA GLU A 157 -1.89 14.93 -5.28
C GLU A 157 -1.73 13.54 -4.64
N ARG A 158 -2.47 13.31 -3.57
CA ARG A 158 -2.61 11.98 -2.95
C ARG A 158 -3.94 11.38 -3.34
N ILE A 159 -3.91 10.35 -4.18
CA ILE A 159 -5.10 9.68 -4.70
C ILE A 159 -5.04 8.21 -4.30
N PRO A 160 -6.08 7.68 -3.64
CA PRO A 160 -6.13 6.27 -3.30
C PRO A 160 -5.93 5.38 -4.53
N GLY A 161 -5.08 4.36 -4.43
CA GLY A 161 -4.77 3.44 -5.54
C GLY A 161 -6.01 2.79 -6.15
N ILE A 162 -7.02 2.52 -5.34
CA ILE A 162 -8.30 1.95 -5.75
C ILE A 162 -9.05 2.81 -6.78
N ALA A 163 -8.93 4.15 -6.70
CA ALA A 163 -9.59 5.08 -7.61
C ALA A 163 -9.15 4.87 -9.07
N TYR A 164 -7.86 4.63 -9.30
CA TYR A 164 -7.34 4.34 -10.65
C TYR A 164 -7.87 3.01 -11.18
N CYS A 165 -7.96 1.99 -10.30
CA CYS A 165 -8.46 0.68 -10.68
C CYS A 165 -9.95 0.76 -11.05
N MET A 166 -10.77 1.42 -10.24
CA MET A 166 -12.19 1.61 -10.51
C MET A 166 -12.41 2.38 -11.81
N ALA A 167 -11.75 3.52 -11.99
CA ALA A 167 -11.88 4.34 -13.19
C ALA A 167 -11.53 3.57 -14.47
N VAL A 168 -10.47 2.77 -14.46
CA VAL A 168 -10.04 2.02 -15.65
C VAL A 168 -10.84 0.75 -15.86
N LEU A 169 -11.10 -0.04 -14.81
CA LEU A 169 -11.72 -1.37 -14.94
C LEU A 169 -13.24 -1.31 -15.04
N LEU A 170 -13.90 -0.34 -14.37
CA LEU A 170 -15.36 -0.20 -14.45
C LEU A 170 -15.78 0.72 -15.61
N ASP A 171 -15.15 1.91 -15.69
CA ASP A 171 -15.63 2.99 -16.55
C ASP A 171 -14.76 3.23 -17.79
N GLY A 172 -13.76 2.39 -18.00
CA GLY A 172 -12.95 2.40 -19.23
C GLY A 172 -12.08 3.66 -19.41
N VAL A 173 -11.78 4.39 -18.33
CA VAL A 173 -10.94 5.60 -18.37
C VAL A 173 -9.54 5.26 -18.88
N ARG A 174 -9.01 6.10 -19.78
CA ARG A 174 -7.70 5.86 -20.42
C ARG A 174 -6.74 7.06 -20.36
N THR A 175 -7.26 8.26 -20.15
CA THR A 175 -6.46 9.49 -20.12
C THR A 175 -6.56 10.22 -18.78
N TYR A 176 -5.54 11.00 -18.43
CA TYR A 176 -5.55 11.77 -17.18
C TYR A 176 -6.70 12.80 -17.14
N GLY A 177 -7.06 13.39 -18.29
CA GLY A 177 -8.19 14.31 -18.39
C GLY A 177 -9.52 13.64 -18.04
N GLU A 178 -9.76 12.43 -18.58
CA GLU A 178 -10.94 11.61 -18.25
C GLU A 178 -10.91 11.22 -16.76
N PHE A 179 -9.76 10.82 -16.24
CA PHE A 179 -9.60 10.46 -14.83
C PHE A 179 -9.89 11.63 -13.89
N SER A 180 -9.41 12.82 -14.21
CA SER A 180 -9.71 14.03 -13.45
C SER A 180 -11.21 14.35 -13.43
N ALA A 181 -11.89 14.19 -14.58
CA ALA A 181 -13.33 14.35 -14.68
C ALA A 181 -14.09 13.23 -13.93
N TRP A 182 -13.60 12.00 -14.00
CA TRP A 182 -14.16 10.85 -13.28
C TRP A 182 -14.12 11.06 -11.76
N ARG A 183 -12.99 11.47 -11.19
CA ARG A 183 -12.81 11.75 -9.76
C ARG A 183 -13.79 12.78 -9.22
N LYS A 184 -14.10 13.82 -9.99
CA LYS A 184 -15.10 14.85 -9.59
C LYS A 184 -16.50 14.28 -9.44
N ARG A 185 -16.83 13.24 -10.21
CA ARG A 185 -18.14 12.57 -10.18
C ARG A 185 -18.20 11.42 -9.16
N HIS A 186 -17.04 10.89 -8.76
CA HIS A 186 -16.91 9.74 -7.87
C HIS A 186 -15.99 10.11 -6.68
N PRO A 187 -16.42 11.00 -5.78
CA PRO A 187 -15.63 11.31 -4.59
C PRO A 187 -15.55 10.05 -3.71
N LEU A 188 -14.33 9.63 -3.41
CA LEU A 188 -14.08 8.49 -2.53
C LEU A 188 -13.68 9.02 -1.13
N THR A 189 -14.34 8.52 -0.09
CA THR A 189 -14.06 8.84 1.31
C THR A 189 -14.06 7.56 2.15
N GLY A 190 -13.20 7.50 3.17
CA GLY A 190 -13.11 6.33 4.04
C GLY A 190 -12.63 5.06 3.33
N ILE A 191 -12.99 3.93 3.90
CA ILE A 191 -12.69 2.61 3.33
C ILE A 191 -13.60 2.36 2.14
N VAL A 192 -13.00 2.07 0.99
CA VAL A 192 -13.73 1.78 -0.26
C VAL A 192 -13.87 0.26 -0.40
N GLU A 193 -15.07 -0.23 -0.16
CA GLU A 193 -15.40 -1.65 -0.33
C GLU A 193 -15.76 -1.94 -1.80
N TRP A 194 -14.73 -2.08 -2.63
CA TRP A 194 -14.88 -2.48 -4.02
C TRP A 194 -13.89 -3.58 -4.39
N MET A 195 -14.36 -4.54 -5.18
CA MET A 195 -13.57 -5.67 -5.66
C MET A 195 -14.03 -6.00 -7.10
N PRO A 196 -13.11 -6.11 -8.09
CA PRO A 196 -13.47 -6.49 -9.46
C PRO A 196 -13.88 -7.95 -9.58
#